data_ae80d2db9d7e33134e25b8f70cef96b7
#
_entry.id   ae80d2db9d7e33134e25b8f70cef96b7
#
_cell.length_a   1.000
_cell.length_b   1.000
_cell.length_c   1.000
_cell.angle_alpha   90.00
_cell.angle_beta   90.00
_cell.angle_gamma   90.00
#
_symmetry.space_group_name_H-M   'P 1'
#
loop_
_entity.id
_entity.type
_entity.pdbx_description
1 polymer ?
#
loop_
_entity_poly.entity_id
_entity_poly.type
_entity_poly.pdbx_seq_one_letter_code
_entity_poly.pdbx_strand_id
1 'polypeptide(L)'
;LKANELQPIPFSEPTTESVLELRKQQATITQNKIRKDITRFCYGQQAHLDRALEYLGLNPTDEERPVVTSLRETSLDGAYCLILEFDSPLIPLDTWLEKQEKMTKYFAPNVHVKITQPNEDKIELELITVNHSN
;
A
#
# COMPACT_ATOMS: atom_id res chain seq x y z
N LEU A 1 -1.11 26.20 -5.29
CA LEU A 1 -1.39 24.79 -5.45
C LEU A 1 -0.51 24.19 -6.53
N LYS A 2 0.19 23.15 -6.19
CA LYS A 2 1.11 22.53 -7.13
C LYS A 2 0.45 21.38 -7.85
N ALA A 3 0.49 21.42 -9.18
CA ALA A 3 -0.13 20.38 -10.02
C ALA A 3 0.45 19.00 -9.70
N ASN A 4 1.74 18.91 -9.39
CA ASN A 4 2.39 17.62 -9.11
C ASN A 4 1.82 16.92 -7.90
N GLU A 5 1.34 17.67 -6.92
CA GLU A 5 0.76 17.09 -5.71
C GLU A 5 -0.61 16.48 -5.96
N LEU A 6 -1.22 16.83 -7.09
CA LEU A 6 -2.56 16.38 -7.43
C LEU A 6 -2.57 15.24 -8.44
N GLN A 7 -1.40 14.76 -8.82
CA GLN A 7 -1.32 13.72 -9.84
C GLN A 7 -1.59 12.34 -9.26
N PRO A 8 -2.31 11.49 -10.00
CA PRO A 8 -2.48 10.10 -9.55
C PRO A 8 -1.14 9.41 -9.43
N ILE A 9 -1.08 8.45 -8.52
CA ILE A 9 0.15 7.70 -8.27
C ILE A 9 0.37 6.71 -9.42
N PRO A 10 1.59 6.68 -10.00
CA PRO A 10 1.87 5.78 -11.12
C PRO A 10 2.21 4.36 -10.66
N PHE A 11 2.04 3.42 -11.57
CA PHE A 11 2.58 2.08 -11.37
C PHE A 11 4.09 2.12 -11.64
N SER A 12 4.87 1.48 -10.77
CA SER A 12 6.33 1.41 -10.96
C SER A 12 6.70 0.39 -12.03
N GLU A 13 5.79 -0.55 -12.32
CA GLU A 13 5.97 -1.49 -13.42
C GLU A 13 4.58 -1.92 -13.93
N PRO A 14 4.47 -2.31 -15.20
CA PRO A 14 3.20 -2.79 -15.73
C PRO A 14 2.77 -4.08 -15.05
N THR A 15 1.46 -4.22 -14.82
CA THR A 15 0.91 -5.46 -14.28
C THR A 15 0.80 -6.48 -15.41
N THR A 16 1.34 -7.68 -15.19
CA THR A 16 1.28 -8.75 -16.20
C THR A 16 -0.15 -9.27 -16.36
N GLU A 17 -0.41 -9.92 -17.49
CA GLU A 17 -1.74 -10.49 -17.72
C GLU A 17 -2.10 -11.55 -16.68
N SER A 18 -1.13 -12.36 -16.27
CA SER A 18 -1.40 -13.38 -15.26
C SER A 18 -1.76 -12.77 -13.91
N VAL A 19 -1.13 -11.66 -13.55
CA VAL A 19 -1.46 -10.97 -12.31
C VAL A 19 -2.79 -10.23 -12.42
N LEU A 20 -3.12 -9.69 -13.59
CA LEU A 20 -4.44 -9.09 -13.79
C LEU A 20 -5.55 -10.12 -13.60
N GLU A 21 -5.34 -11.32 -14.11
CA GLU A 21 -6.30 -12.41 -13.90
C GLU A 21 -6.40 -12.80 -12.43
N LEU A 22 -5.26 -12.87 -11.77
CA LEU A 22 -5.21 -13.16 -10.34
C LEU A 22 -5.95 -12.09 -9.54
N ARG A 23 -5.78 -10.83 -9.93
CA ARG A 23 -6.52 -9.73 -9.28
C ARG A 23 -8.02 -9.91 -9.39
N LYS A 24 -8.51 -10.30 -10.56
CA LYS A 24 -9.93 -10.55 -10.74
C LYS A 24 -10.45 -11.62 -9.80
N GLN A 25 -9.63 -12.63 -9.55
CA GLN A 25 -10.03 -13.77 -8.73
C GLN A 25 -9.86 -13.54 -7.25
N GLN A 26 -8.84 -12.81 -6.85
CA GLN A 26 -8.41 -12.76 -5.45
C GLN A 26 -8.42 -11.40 -4.78
N ALA A 27 -8.40 -10.29 -5.53
CA ALA A 27 -8.29 -8.99 -4.90
C ALA A 27 -9.46 -8.74 -3.95
N THR A 28 -9.13 -8.28 -2.76
CA THR A 28 -10.15 -7.94 -1.76
C THR A 28 -10.76 -6.57 -2.08
N ILE A 29 -11.87 -6.27 -1.44
CA ILE A 29 -12.52 -4.96 -1.58
C ILE A 29 -11.54 -3.86 -1.16
N THR A 30 -10.82 -4.08 -0.07
CA THR A 30 -9.85 -3.11 0.44
C THR A 30 -8.73 -2.85 -0.56
N GLN A 31 -8.13 -3.91 -1.11
CA GLN A 31 -7.07 -3.76 -2.10
C GLN A 31 -7.55 -3.02 -3.34
N ASN A 32 -8.72 -3.38 -3.86
CA ASN A 32 -9.28 -2.73 -5.03
C ASN A 32 -9.56 -1.26 -4.77
N LYS A 33 -10.09 -0.94 -3.61
CA LYS A 33 -10.40 0.44 -3.25
C LYS A 33 -9.13 1.29 -3.17
N ILE A 34 -8.13 0.80 -2.49
CA ILE A 34 -6.85 1.53 -2.38
C ILE A 34 -6.24 1.74 -3.75
N ARG A 35 -6.15 0.69 -4.55
CA ARG A 35 -5.57 0.77 -5.90
C ARG A 35 -6.29 1.81 -6.75
N LYS A 36 -7.61 1.75 -6.77
CA LYS A 36 -8.41 2.67 -7.59
C LYS A 36 -8.29 4.10 -7.11
N ASP A 37 -8.29 4.29 -5.80
CA ASP A 37 -8.25 5.65 -5.25
C ASP A 37 -6.93 6.34 -5.55
N ILE A 38 -5.82 5.66 -5.36
CA ILE A 38 -4.52 6.32 -5.56
C ILE A 38 -4.13 6.42 -7.04
N THR A 39 -4.70 5.58 -7.91
CA THR A 39 -4.38 5.64 -9.35
C THR A 39 -5.34 6.51 -10.14
N ARG A 40 -6.51 6.81 -9.61
CA ARG A 40 -7.52 7.59 -10.33
C ARG A 40 -7.73 8.98 -9.78
N PHE A 41 -7.60 9.15 -8.48
CA PHE A 41 -7.96 10.39 -7.81
C PHE A 41 -6.74 11.06 -7.23
N CYS A 42 -6.59 12.34 -7.50
CA CYS A 42 -5.46 13.13 -7.04
C CYS A 42 -5.28 13.11 -5.53
N TYR A 43 -6.36 12.90 -4.79
CA TYR A 43 -6.34 12.95 -3.34
C TYR A 43 -6.44 11.56 -2.70
N GLY A 44 -6.16 10.52 -3.47
CA GLY A 44 -6.32 9.15 -2.97
C GLY A 44 -5.55 8.87 -1.70
N GLN A 45 -4.31 9.34 -1.61
CA GLN A 45 -3.53 9.13 -0.39
C GLN A 45 -4.17 9.84 0.79
N GLN A 46 -4.53 11.12 0.64
CA GLN A 46 -5.16 11.87 1.73
C GLN A 46 -6.45 11.24 2.18
N ALA A 47 -7.26 10.77 1.23
CA ALA A 47 -8.57 10.24 1.57
C ALA A 47 -8.52 8.91 2.30
N HIS A 48 -7.56 8.07 2.00
CA HIS A 48 -7.55 6.70 2.50
C HIS A 48 -6.27 6.30 3.20
N LEU A 49 -5.11 6.58 2.58
CA LEU A 49 -3.85 6.15 3.17
C LEU A 49 -3.42 7.01 4.34
N ASP A 50 -3.61 8.33 4.25
CA ASP A 50 -3.24 9.21 5.37
C ASP A 50 -4.07 8.92 6.60
N ARG A 51 -5.34 8.54 6.43
CA ARG A 51 -6.18 8.12 7.57
C ARG A 51 -5.63 6.86 8.20
N ALA A 52 -5.23 5.91 7.38
CA ALA A 52 -4.66 4.68 7.88
C ALA A 52 -3.36 4.96 8.64
N LEU A 53 -2.49 5.79 8.07
CA LEU A 53 -1.24 6.16 8.70
C LEU A 53 -1.46 6.88 10.02
N GLU A 54 -2.46 7.76 10.07
CA GLU A 54 -2.82 8.47 11.29
C GLU A 54 -3.30 7.50 12.37
N TYR A 55 -4.22 6.62 11.99
CA TYR A 55 -4.72 5.60 12.91
C TYR A 55 -3.60 4.74 13.47
N LEU A 56 -2.62 4.42 12.62
CA LEU A 56 -1.50 3.56 13.00
C LEU A 56 -0.38 4.32 13.73
N GLY A 57 -0.48 5.65 13.78
CA GLY A 57 0.55 6.46 14.44
C GLY A 57 1.82 6.63 13.61
N LEU A 58 1.71 6.52 12.29
CA LEU A 58 2.86 6.61 11.39
C LEU A 58 3.04 8.00 10.78
N ASN A 59 2.17 8.95 11.11
CA ASN A 59 2.31 10.33 10.63
C ASN A 59 2.17 11.32 11.76
N PRO A 60 3.13 11.34 12.71
CA PRO A 60 3.04 12.23 13.86
C PRO A 60 2.99 13.72 13.48
N THR A 61 3.62 14.08 12.36
CA THR A 61 3.52 15.43 11.78
C THR A 61 3.42 15.29 10.27
N ASP A 62 2.96 16.36 9.61
CA ASP A 62 2.89 16.37 8.14
C ASP A 62 4.27 16.19 7.51
N GLU A 63 5.31 16.74 8.15
CA GLU A 63 6.67 16.64 7.63
C GLU A 63 7.23 15.24 7.72
N GLU A 64 6.82 14.48 8.73
CA GLU A 64 7.31 13.12 8.95
C GLU A 64 6.48 12.07 8.23
N ARG A 65 5.36 12.46 7.69
CA ARG A 65 4.42 11.53 7.07
C ARG A 65 5.05 10.78 5.91
N PRO A 66 4.96 9.44 5.89
CA PRO A 66 5.35 8.68 4.70
C PRO A 66 4.46 9.03 3.53
N VAL A 67 5.04 9.06 2.33
CA VAL A 67 4.32 9.42 1.11
C VAL A 67 4.40 8.29 0.12
N VAL A 68 3.23 7.82 -0.36
CA VAL A 68 3.22 6.81 -1.41
C VAL A 68 3.63 7.47 -2.73
N THR A 69 4.61 6.87 -3.40
CA THR A 69 5.15 7.42 -4.65
C THR A 69 4.77 6.57 -5.87
N SER A 70 4.54 5.31 -5.67
CA SER A 70 4.17 4.39 -6.74
C SER A 70 3.57 3.13 -6.15
N LEU A 71 3.07 2.26 -7.02
CA LEU A 71 2.55 0.98 -6.61
C LEU A 71 2.85 -0.05 -7.69
N ARG A 72 2.78 -1.32 -7.34
CA ARG A 72 2.87 -2.40 -8.31
C ARG A 72 2.08 -3.59 -7.81
N GLU A 73 1.79 -4.49 -8.72
CA GLU A 73 1.02 -5.70 -8.43
C GLU A 73 1.85 -6.91 -8.80
N THR A 74 1.78 -7.94 -7.98
CA THR A 74 2.54 -9.16 -8.25
C THR A 74 1.82 -10.38 -7.70
N SER A 75 2.37 -11.53 -7.98
CA SER A 75 1.94 -12.80 -7.42
C SER A 75 3.01 -13.24 -6.43
N LEU A 76 2.58 -13.56 -5.22
CA LEU A 76 3.47 -14.05 -4.18
C LEU A 76 2.98 -15.43 -3.77
N ASP A 77 3.70 -16.47 -4.20
CA ASP A 77 3.33 -17.86 -3.94
C ASP A 77 1.88 -18.15 -4.33
N GLY A 78 1.47 -17.62 -5.48
CA GLY A 78 0.11 -17.81 -5.99
C GLY A 78 -0.94 -16.89 -5.42
N ALA A 79 -0.55 -15.98 -4.53
CA ALA A 79 -1.49 -15.02 -3.94
C ALA A 79 -1.33 -13.65 -4.61
N TYR A 80 -2.45 -12.99 -4.86
CA TYR A 80 -2.42 -11.61 -5.36
C TYR A 80 -1.81 -10.71 -4.29
N CYS A 81 -0.91 -9.86 -4.70
CA CYS A 81 -0.23 -8.93 -3.80
C CYS A 81 -0.20 -7.54 -4.41
N LEU A 82 -0.76 -6.57 -3.68
CA LEU A 82 -0.67 -5.16 -4.04
C LEU A 82 0.42 -4.53 -3.18
N ILE A 83 1.42 -3.95 -3.82
CA ILE A 83 2.56 -3.36 -3.11
C ILE A 83 2.51 -1.85 -3.25
N LEU A 84 2.48 -1.15 -2.12
CA LEU A 84 2.51 0.30 -2.07
C LEU A 84 3.94 0.73 -1.74
N GLU A 85 4.52 1.58 -2.58
CA GLU A 85 5.90 2.02 -2.44
C GLU A 85 5.92 3.41 -1.83
N PHE A 86 6.53 3.53 -0.65
CA PHE A 86 6.55 4.77 0.11
C PHE A 86 7.93 5.37 0.21
N ASP A 87 7.99 6.70 0.22
CA ASP A 87 9.14 7.43 0.75
C ASP A 87 8.89 7.64 2.24
N SER A 88 9.81 7.19 3.07
CA SER A 88 9.65 7.26 4.51
C SER A 88 10.98 7.62 5.17
N PRO A 89 11.56 8.79 4.83
CA PRO A 89 12.88 9.14 5.34
C PRO A 89 12.92 9.40 6.84
N LEU A 90 11.80 9.81 7.44
CA LEU A 90 11.76 10.17 8.85
C LEU A 90 11.08 9.15 9.73
N ILE A 91 10.41 8.16 9.15
CA ILE A 91 9.82 7.05 9.91
C ILE A 91 10.59 5.78 9.55
N PRO A 92 11.41 5.26 10.46
CA PRO A 92 12.28 4.12 10.14
C PRO A 92 11.52 2.81 10.07
N LEU A 93 12.17 1.82 9.46
CA LEU A 93 11.59 0.48 9.31
C LEU A 93 11.10 -0.10 10.64
N ASP A 94 11.88 0.07 11.70
CA ASP A 94 11.51 -0.48 13.01
C ASP A 94 10.14 0.03 13.46
N THR A 95 9.86 1.31 13.23
CA THR A 95 8.56 1.87 13.60
C THR A 95 7.44 1.25 12.78
N TRP A 96 7.68 1.07 11.47
CA TRP A 96 6.72 0.39 10.61
C TRP A 96 6.45 -1.05 11.08
N LEU A 97 7.53 -1.77 11.43
CA LEU A 97 7.39 -3.16 11.84
C LEU A 97 6.62 -3.30 13.16
N GLU A 98 6.75 -2.32 14.05
CA GLU A 98 5.96 -2.31 15.29
C GLU A 98 4.46 -2.24 15.03
N LYS A 99 4.08 -1.71 13.88
CA LYS A 99 2.67 -1.53 13.54
C LYS A 99 2.11 -2.63 12.65
N GLN A 100 2.93 -3.60 12.27
CA GLN A 100 2.54 -4.61 11.29
C GLN A 100 1.26 -5.37 11.68
N GLU A 101 1.19 -5.82 12.92
CA GLU A 101 0.02 -6.56 13.38
C GLU A 101 -1.24 -5.69 13.34
N LYS A 102 -1.12 -4.44 13.78
CA LYS A 102 -2.23 -3.49 13.76
C LYS A 102 -2.65 -3.19 12.32
N MET A 103 -1.69 -3.10 11.40
CA MET A 103 -1.97 -2.90 9.99
C MET A 103 -2.77 -4.06 9.40
N THR A 104 -2.36 -5.29 9.72
CA THR A 104 -3.06 -6.46 9.22
C THR A 104 -4.52 -6.44 9.66
N LYS A 105 -4.77 -6.04 10.90
CA LYS A 105 -6.14 -5.90 11.40
C LYS A 105 -6.88 -4.77 10.71
N TYR A 106 -6.20 -3.66 10.47
CA TYR A 106 -6.80 -2.49 9.84
C TYR A 106 -7.26 -2.78 8.40
N PHE A 107 -6.45 -3.53 7.65
CA PHE A 107 -6.77 -3.84 6.25
C PHE A 107 -7.55 -5.14 6.09
N ALA A 108 -7.87 -5.81 7.19
CA ALA A 108 -8.68 -7.03 7.18
C ALA A 108 -10.06 -6.76 6.58
N PRO A 109 -10.79 -7.78 6.12
CA PRO A 109 -10.42 -9.21 6.16
C PRO A 109 -9.59 -9.62 4.96
N ASN A 110 -9.00 -10.81 5.08
CA ASN A 110 -8.37 -11.52 3.97
C ASN A 110 -7.15 -10.84 3.38
N VAL A 111 -6.49 -10.00 4.17
CA VAL A 111 -5.23 -9.35 3.78
C VAL A 111 -4.19 -9.59 4.87
N HIS A 112 -3.03 -10.07 4.47
CA HIS A 112 -1.87 -10.13 5.33
C HIS A 112 -0.92 -9.03 4.92
N VAL A 113 -0.37 -8.30 5.87
CA VAL A 113 0.52 -7.19 5.60
C VAL A 113 1.96 -7.59 5.85
N LYS A 114 2.82 -7.32 4.88
CA LYS A 114 4.25 -7.52 5.02
C LYS A 114 4.94 -6.20 4.70
N ILE A 115 6.01 -5.89 5.42
CA ILE A 115 6.74 -4.63 5.27
C ILE A 115 8.18 -4.94 4.92
N THR A 116 8.69 -4.30 3.86
CA THR A 116 10.08 -4.47 3.45
C THR A 116 10.71 -3.09 3.24
N GLN A 117 12.03 -3.07 3.23
CA GLN A 117 12.79 -1.84 3.02
C GLN A 117 13.82 -2.08 1.93
N PRO A 118 13.48 -1.78 0.66
CA PRO A 118 14.42 -2.00 -0.43
C PRO A 118 15.61 -1.05 -0.41
N ASN A 119 15.43 0.15 0.12
CA ASN A 119 16.47 1.17 0.23
C ASN A 119 16.29 1.93 1.54
N GLU A 120 17.30 2.72 1.88
CA GLU A 120 17.34 3.43 3.16
C GLU A 120 16.08 4.22 3.48
N ASP A 121 15.57 4.98 2.50
CA ASP A 121 14.41 5.84 2.74
C ASP A 121 13.12 5.28 2.13
N LYS A 122 13.15 4.05 1.63
CA LYS A 122 12.00 3.45 0.96
C LYS A 122 11.40 2.35 1.81
N ILE A 123 10.09 2.33 1.87
CA ILE A 123 9.33 1.27 2.54
C ILE A 123 8.33 0.71 1.53
N GLU A 124 8.23 -0.60 1.45
CA GLU A 124 7.21 -1.25 0.65
C GLU A 124 6.22 -1.94 1.57
N LEU A 125 4.96 -1.60 1.39
CA LEU A 125 3.85 -2.19 2.14
C LEU A 125 3.17 -3.19 1.21
N GLU A 126 3.28 -4.47 1.54
CA GLU A 126 2.72 -5.54 0.73
C GLU A 126 1.39 -5.98 1.32
N LEU A 127 0.33 -5.80 0.55
CA LEU A 127 -1.01 -6.23 0.94
C LEU A 127 -1.29 -7.52 0.20
N ILE A 128 -1.17 -8.65 0.90
CA ILE A 128 -1.22 -9.98 0.32
C ILE A 128 -2.56 -10.61 0.60
N THR A 129 -3.23 -11.10 -0.43
CA THR A 129 -4.50 -11.78 -0.24
C THR A 129 -4.30 -13.10 0.51
N VAL A 130 -5.07 -13.30 1.55
CA VAL A 130 -5.08 -14.55 2.30
C VAL A 130 -6.30 -15.34 1.87
N ASN A 131 -6.05 -16.51 1.31
CA ASN A 131 -7.14 -17.35 0.83
C ASN A 131 -7.59 -18.31 1.92
N HIS A 132 -8.83 -18.13 2.36
CA HIS A 132 -9.43 -18.98 3.39
C HIS A 132 -10.39 -20.01 2.81
N SER A 133 -10.27 -20.31 1.55
CA SER A 133 -11.21 -21.17 0.86
C SER A 133 -10.94 -22.64 1.15
N ASN A 134 -11.07 -23.03 2.35
CA ASN A 134 -10.89 -24.46 2.65
C ASN A 134 -11.97 -24.96 3.51
#